data_6d1daaedfa5f8eab8c3da2930681e927
#
_entry.id   6d1daaedfa5f8eab8c3da2930681e927
#
_cell.length_a   1.000
_cell.length_b   1.000
_cell.length_c   1.000
_cell.angle_alpha   90.00
_cell.angle_beta   90.00
_cell.angle_gamma   90.00
#
_symmetry.space_group_name_H-M   'P 1'
#
loop_
_entity.id
_entity.type
_entity.pdbx_description
1 polymer ?
#
loop_
_entity_poly.entity_id
_entity_poly.type
_entity_poly.pdbx_seq_one_letter_code
_entity_poly.pdbx_strand_id
1 'polypeptide(L)'
;MKKKKVVLGMSGGVDSSVAAILLKEQGYEVIGVFMKNWEEKDENGVCMAEEDYKDVIAVAEQLEIPYYSVNFVKEYWDKVFTYFLNEYKKGRTPNPDVMCNKEIKFRAFLDYAMKIGADYVATGHYARVVHEEDENGKIKSTMLRGVDNNKDQTYFLCQLNQEQLGKVLFPIGDYEKPKIREIAEKYNLATAKKKDSTGICFIGERNFNEFLSKYLPAKGGDIVNIQGKVLGKHHGLMYYTIGQRKGIGIGNTKEGTGEPWFVVDKDLEKNQLIVTQGDNSLLYSKGLVATDFNFINPGDVSFPLECTVKF
;
A
#
# COMPACT_ATOMS: atom_id res chain seq x y z
N MET A 1 21.36 -29.47 9.63
CA MET A 1 21.36 -28.02 9.91
C MET A 1 19.98 -27.65 10.48
N LYS A 2 19.92 -26.70 11.42
CA LYS A 2 18.65 -26.18 11.94
C LYS A 2 17.94 -25.42 10.81
N LYS A 3 16.66 -25.69 10.59
CA LYS A 3 15.86 -24.95 9.59
C LYS A 3 15.81 -23.48 9.98
N LYS A 4 15.95 -22.56 9.04
CA LYS A 4 15.74 -21.13 9.29
C LYS A 4 14.24 -20.87 9.51
N LYS A 5 13.95 -20.04 10.51
CA LYS A 5 12.58 -19.71 10.92
C LYS A 5 12.12 -18.45 10.21
N VAL A 6 10.96 -18.52 9.55
CA VAL A 6 10.32 -17.40 8.86
C VAL A 6 8.97 -17.10 9.49
N VAL A 7 8.78 -15.85 9.89
CA VAL A 7 7.47 -15.35 10.32
C VAL A 7 6.80 -14.70 9.12
N LEU A 8 5.70 -15.30 8.67
CA LEU A 8 4.93 -14.84 7.50
C LEU A 8 3.73 -14.00 7.95
N GLY A 9 3.66 -12.77 7.46
CA GLY A 9 2.45 -11.96 7.58
C GLY A 9 1.34 -12.53 6.69
N MET A 10 0.32 -13.10 7.31
CA MET A 10 -0.83 -13.69 6.64
C MET A 10 -2.03 -12.73 6.72
N SER A 11 -2.56 -12.34 5.57
CA SER A 11 -3.68 -11.40 5.45
C SER A 11 -5.03 -12.06 5.19
N GLY A 12 -5.09 -13.39 5.12
CA GLY A 12 -6.28 -14.11 4.66
C GLY A 12 -6.52 -14.04 3.14
N GLY A 13 -5.61 -13.45 2.38
CA GLY A 13 -5.66 -13.43 0.91
C GLY A 13 -4.85 -14.55 0.26
N VAL A 14 -5.11 -14.83 -1.03
CA VAL A 14 -4.45 -15.89 -1.81
C VAL A 14 -2.93 -15.74 -1.85
N ASP A 15 -2.42 -14.50 -1.94
CA ASP A 15 -1.00 -14.20 -2.09
C ASP A 15 -0.19 -14.63 -0.86
N SER A 16 -0.64 -14.26 0.35
CA SER A 16 0.00 -14.69 1.59
C SER A 16 -0.16 -16.19 1.85
N SER A 17 -1.27 -16.80 1.39
CA SER A 17 -1.48 -18.23 1.51
C SER A 17 -0.51 -19.03 0.63
N VAL A 18 -0.29 -18.59 -0.61
CA VAL A 18 0.69 -19.24 -1.51
C VAL A 18 2.12 -18.96 -1.05
N ALA A 19 2.40 -17.78 -0.48
CA ALA A 19 3.71 -17.50 0.12
C ALA A 19 4.06 -18.53 1.21
N ALA A 20 3.08 -18.98 2.02
CA ALA A 20 3.28 -20.02 3.02
C ALA A 20 3.70 -21.37 2.39
N ILE A 21 3.06 -21.76 1.28
CA ILE A 21 3.41 -22.99 0.54
C ILE A 21 4.85 -22.92 0.05
N LEU A 22 5.19 -21.84 -0.67
CA LEU A 22 6.50 -21.68 -1.28
C LEU A 22 7.62 -21.67 -0.23
N LEU A 23 7.41 -21.03 0.92
CA LEU A 23 8.38 -21.05 2.02
C LEU A 23 8.56 -22.45 2.61
N LYS A 24 7.49 -23.23 2.75
CA LYS A 24 7.57 -24.65 3.20
C LYS A 24 8.33 -25.50 2.18
N GLU A 25 8.06 -25.35 0.88
CA GLU A 25 8.76 -26.07 -0.19
C GLU A 25 10.26 -25.69 -0.23
N GLN A 26 10.62 -24.46 0.10
CA GLN A 26 12.01 -24.01 0.26
C GLN A 26 12.68 -24.52 1.54
N GLY A 27 11.96 -25.24 2.40
CA GLY A 27 12.50 -25.89 3.59
C GLY A 27 12.55 -25.03 4.84
N TYR A 28 11.92 -23.85 4.86
CA TYR A 28 11.82 -23.00 6.04
C TYR A 28 10.88 -23.58 7.11
N GLU A 29 11.13 -23.24 8.36
CA GLU A 29 10.16 -23.36 9.46
C GLU A 29 9.27 -22.11 9.42
N VAL A 30 8.01 -22.28 8.97
CA VAL A 30 7.07 -21.17 8.75
C VAL A 30 6.15 -21.01 9.94
N ILE A 31 5.99 -19.78 10.42
CA ILE A 31 5.00 -19.36 11.44
C ILE A 31 4.12 -18.30 10.80
N GLY A 32 2.82 -18.56 10.71
CA GLY A 32 1.84 -17.58 10.24
C GLY A 32 1.48 -16.55 11.32
N VAL A 33 1.45 -15.27 10.97
CA VAL A 33 0.98 -14.22 11.89
C VAL A 33 -0.02 -13.33 11.18
N PHE A 34 -1.21 -13.25 11.75
CA PHE A 34 -2.23 -12.29 11.35
C PHE A 34 -2.04 -10.98 12.11
N MET A 35 -2.01 -9.87 11.38
CA MET A 35 -1.90 -8.52 11.96
C MET A 35 -3.27 -7.85 12.02
N LYS A 36 -3.82 -7.66 13.22
CA LYS A 36 -5.01 -6.83 13.42
C LYS A 36 -4.57 -5.38 13.51
N ASN A 37 -4.80 -4.60 12.43
CA ASN A 37 -4.37 -3.21 12.33
C ASN A 37 -5.52 -2.21 12.33
N TRP A 38 -6.75 -2.67 12.13
CA TRP A 38 -7.95 -1.85 12.13
C TRP A 38 -9.10 -2.57 12.84
N GLU A 39 -9.91 -1.80 13.54
CA GLU A 39 -11.03 -2.32 14.32
C GLU A 39 -12.27 -1.45 14.10
N GLU A 40 -12.94 -1.68 12.99
CA GLU A 40 -14.22 -1.03 12.69
C GLU A 40 -15.13 -2.05 12.01
N LYS A 41 -16.38 -2.06 12.44
CA LYS A 41 -17.42 -2.88 11.81
C LYS A 41 -17.97 -2.15 10.59
N ASP A 42 -18.31 -2.90 9.56
CA ASP A 42 -19.04 -2.37 8.40
C ASP A 42 -20.50 -2.02 8.77
N GLU A 43 -21.26 -1.55 7.80
CA GLU A 43 -22.69 -1.20 7.96
C GLU A 43 -23.55 -2.40 8.39
N ASN A 44 -23.09 -3.62 8.15
CA ASN A 44 -23.75 -4.87 8.52
C ASN A 44 -23.26 -5.42 9.89
N GLY A 45 -22.39 -4.69 10.57
CA GLY A 45 -21.83 -5.10 11.85
C GLY A 45 -20.71 -6.16 11.75
N VAL A 46 -20.23 -6.46 10.54
CA VAL A 46 -19.17 -7.43 10.27
C VAL A 46 -17.80 -6.76 10.38
N CYS A 47 -16.86 -7.39 11.09
CA CYS A 47 -15.48 -6.98 11.14
C CYS A 47 -14.69 -7.75 10.07
N MET A 48 -14.23 -7.07 9.02
CA MET A 48 -13.46 -7.69 7.94
C MET A 48 -12.22 -8.43 8.46
N ALA A 49 -11.59 -7.93 9.52
CA ALA A 49 -10.46 -8.58 10.14
C ALA A 49 -10.81 -9.95 10.74
N GLU A 50 -12.05 -10.17 11.18
CA GLU A 50 -12.50 -11.46 11.71
C GLU A 50 -12.70 -12.50 10.59
N GLU A 51 -13.20 -12.07 9.43
CA GLU A 51 -13.34 -12.95 8.25
C GLU A 51 -11.97 -13.32 7.69
N ASP A 52 -11.09 -12.35 7.52
CA ASP A 52 -9.73 -12.59 7.05
C ASP A 52 -8.95 -13.51 8.01
N TYR A 53 -9.18 -13.38 9.30
CA TYR A 53 -8.55 -14.27 10.29
C TYR A 53 -9.04 -15.71 10.20
N LYS A 54 -10.32 -15.95 9.90
CA LYS A 54 -10.85 -17.31 9.63
C LYS A 54 -10.16 -17.97 8.43
N ASP A 55 -9.92 -17.19 7.37
CA ASP A 55 -9.18 -17.70 6.21
C ASP A 55 -7.72 -18.02 6.55
N VAL A 56 -7.09 -17.20 7.41
CA VAL A 56 -5.73 -17.50 7.90
C VAL A 56 -5.70 -18.81 8.68
N ILE A 57 -6.67 -19.02 9.59
CA ILE A 57 -6.79 -20.28 10.35
C ILE A 57 -6.92 -21.46 9.41
N ALA A 58 -7.87 -21.41 8.46
CA ALA A 58 -8.13 -22.51 7.53
C ALA A 58 -6.87 -22.89 6.72
N VAL A 59 -6.15 -21.88 6.21
CA VAL A 59 -4.90 -22.10 5.45
C VAL A 59 -3.79 -22.64 6.36
N ALA A 60 -3.62 -22.10 7.56
CA ALA A 60 -2.57 -22.50 8.48
C ALA A 60 -2.76 -23.95 8.96
N GLU A 61 -4.00 -24.34 9.29
CA GLU A 61 -4.35 -25.71 9.66
C GLU A 61 -4.12 -26.68 8.50
N GLN A 62 -4.58 -26.33 7.29
CA GLN A 62 -4.36 -27.14 6.11
C GLN A 62 -2.87 -27.35 5.79
N LEU A 63 -2.05 -26.32 6.00
CA LEU A 63 -0.61 -26.38 5.77
C LEU A 63 0.18 -26.88 6.97
N GLU A 64 -0.48 -27.18 8.10
CA GLU A 64 0.15 -27.64 9.34
C GLU A 64 1.27 -26.67 9.81
N ILE A 65 1.00 -25.36 9.78
CA ILE A 65 1.91 -24.34 10.29
C ILE A 65 1.32 -23.69 11.56
N PRO A 66 2.15 -23.41 12.56
CA PRO A 66 1.70 -22.66 13.72
C PRO A 66 1.29 -21.24 13.31
N TYR A 67 0.23 -20.71 13.93
CA TYR A 67 -0.27 -19.39 13.64
C TYR A 67 -0.63 -18.61 14.90
N TYR A 68 -0.49 -17.30 14.81
CA TYR A 68 -0.79 -16.35 15.90
C TYR A 68 -1.46 -15.10 15.34
N SER A 69 -2.06 -14.31 16.23
CA SER A 69 -2.52 -12.95 15.89
C SER A 69 -1.81 -11.92 16.75
N VAL A 70 -1.51 -10.76 16.17
CA VAL A 70 -0.95 -9.61 16.87
C VAL A 70 -1.82 -8.39 16.63
N ASN A 71 -1.96 -7.56 17.66
CA ASN A 71 -2.75 -6.35 17.61
C ASN A 71 -1.84 -5.13 17.46
N PHE A 72 -1.91 -4.46 16.31
CA PHE A 72 -1.20 -3.22 15.99
C PHE A 72 -2.18 -2.06 15.70
N VAL A 73 -3.42 -2.15 16.17
CA VAL A 73 -4.44 -1.10 15.95
C VAL A 73 -3.95 0.26 16.43
N LYS A 74 -3.31 0.31 17.61
CA LYS A 74 -2.78 1.55 18.15
C LYS A 74 -1.63 2.10 17.30
N GLU A 75 -0.67 1.25 16.94
CA GLU A 75 0.48 1.64 16.11
C GLU A 75 0.03 2.12 14.74
N TYR A 76 -0.95 1.45 14.12
CA TYR A 76 -1.53 1.84 12.84
C TYR A 76 -2.22 3.20 12.95
N TRP A 77 -3.03 3.40 13.99
CA TRP A 77 -3.71 4.66 14.23
C TRP A 77 -2.72 5.82 14.38
N ASP A 78 -1.74 5.64 15.26
CA ASP A 78 -0.80 6.70 15.62
C ASP A 78 0.14 7.07 14.46
N LYS A 79 0.63 6.08 13.69
CA LYS A 79 1.71 6.29 12.71
C LYS A 79 1.24 6.34 11.26
N VAL A 80 0.15 5.65 10.93
CA VAL A 80 -0.34 5.57 9.55
C VAL A 80 -1.56 6.46 9.39
N PHE A 81 -2.60 6.24 10.19
CA PHE A 81 -3.87 6.92 9.99
C PHE A 81 -3.81 8.39 10.39
N THR A 82 -3.14 8.73 11.48
CA THR A 82 -2.92 10.14 11.87
C THR A 82 -2.11 10.91 10.82
N TYR A 83 -1.07 10.29 10.26
CA TYR A 83 -0.32 10.87 9.14
C TYR A 83 -1.24 11.11 7.93
N PHE A 84 -2.02 10.11 7.55
CA PHE A 84 -2.98 10.16 6.46
C PHE A 84 -3.97 11.34 6.61
N LEU A 85 -4.57 11.51 7.79
CA LEU A 85 -5.47 12.63 8.06
C LEU A 85 -4.76 14.00 7.99
N ASN A 86 -3.53 14.07 8.50
CA ASN A 86 -2.76 15.31 8.50
C ASN A 86 -2.34 15.76 7.09
N GLU A 87 -2.02 14.83 6.20
CA GLU A 87 -1.69 15.16 4.81
C GLU A 87 -2.94 15.66 4.04
N TYR A 88 -4.11 15.06 4.28
CA TYR A 88 -5.36 15.59 3.72
C TYR A 88 -5.70 16.99 4.21
N LYS A 89 -5.46 17.30 5.49
CA LYS A 89 -5.62 18.67 6.02
C LYS A 89 -4.72 19.68 5.30
N LYS A 90 -3.55 19.26 4.82
CA LYS A 90 -2.63 20.08 4.02
C LYS A 90 -2.99 20.12 2.53
N GLY A 91 -4.12 19.55 2.12
CA GLY A 91 -4.56 19.48 0.73
C GLY A 91 -3.82 18.45 -0.13
N ARG A 92 -2.95 17.64 0.47
CA ARG A 92 -2.20 16.59 -0.22
C ARG A 92 -2.99 15.30 -0.34
N THR A 93 -2.59 14.42 -1.25
CA THR A 93 -3.13 13.07 -1.37
C THR A 93 -2.07 12.09 -0.84
N PRO A 94 -2.21 11.60 0.39
CA PRO A 94 -1.25 10.68 1.00
C PRO A 94 -1.37 9.28 0.43
N ASN A 95 -0.27 8.51 0.55
CA ASN A 95 -0.30 7.07 0.30
C ASN A 95 -0.17 6.29 1.62
N PRO A 96 -1.28 5.84 2.22
CA PRO A 96 -1.26 5.14 3.49
C PRO A 96 -0.59 3.77 3.41
N ASP A 97 -0.55 3.13 2.22
CA ASP A 97 0.04 1.80 2.03
C ASP A 97 1.57 1.86 2.14
N VAL A 98 2.20 2.93 1.64
CA VAL A 98 3.64 3.18 1.85
C VAL A 98 3.94 3.32 3.34
N MET A 99 3.12 4.09 4.07
CA MET A 99 3.31 4.29 5.52
C MET A 99 3.02 3.02 6.31
N CYS A 100 2.02 2.23 5.91
CA CYS A 100 1.72 0.93 6.51
C CYS A 100 2.90 -0.04 6.34
N ASN A 101 3.49 -0.12 5.16
CA ASN A 101 4.67 -0.94 4.94
C ASN A 101 5.84 -0.46 5.79
N LYS A 102 6.13 0.86 5.81
CA LYS A 102 7.22 1.46 6.59
C LYS A 102 7.08 1.20 8.09
N GLU A 103 5.93 1.53 8.68
CA GLU A 103 5.77 1.64 10.13
C GLU A 103 5.18 0.38 10.78
N ILE A 104 4.36 -0.38 10.05
CA ILE A 104 3.69 -1.55 10.59
C ILE A 104 4.37 -2.84 10.12
N LYS A 105 4.35 -3.15 8.81
CA LYS A 105 4.81 -4.45 8.31
C LYS A 105 6.33 -4.64 8.46
N PHE A 106 7.10 -3.62 8.12
CA PHE A 106 8.57 -3.73 8.14
C PHE A 106 9.24 -2.96 9.28
N ARG A 107 8.46 -2.56 10.29
CA ARG A 107 8.96 -2.06 11.56
C ARG A 107 8.32 -2.81 12.73
N ALA A 108 7.09 -2.50 13.11
CA ALA A 108 6.45 -3.11 14.28
C ALA A 108 6.37 -4.64 14.18
N PHE A 109 5.95 -5.15 13.01
CA PHE A 109 5.85 -6.60 12.78
C PHE A 109 7.23 -7.25 12.63
N LEU A 110 8.19 -6.61 11.96
CA LEU A 110 9.58 -7.09 11.89
C LEU A 110 10.18 -7.19 13.29
N ASP A 111 10.05 -6.13 14.12
CA ASP A 111 10.55 -6.13 15.49
C ASP A 111 9.90 -7.25 16.35
N TYR A 112 8.59 -7.44 16.17
CA TYR A 112 7.89 -8.54 16.84
C TYR A 112 8.44 -9.91 16.40
N ALA A 113 8.60 -10.14 15.12
CA ALA A 113 9.10 -11.40 14.57
C ALA A 113 10.53 -11.70 15.06
N MET A 114 11.41 -10.71 15.08
CA MET A 114 12.79 -10.88 15.59
C MET A 114 12.79 -11.21 17.08
N LYS A 115 11.91 -10.60 17.90
CA LYS A 115 11.77 -10.91 19.35
C LYS A 115 11.35 -12.35 19.61
N ILE A 116 10.55 -12.96 18.74
CA ILE A 116 10.16 -14.38 18.87
C ILE A 116 11.14 -15.34 18.20
N GLY A 117 12.31 -14.83 17.77
CA GLY A 117 13.42 -15.64 17.27
C GLY A 117 13.30 -16.02 15.79
N ALA A 118 12.67 -15.22 14.95
CA ALA A 118 12.69 -15.42 13.51
C ALA A 118 14.04 -15.05 12.91
N ASP A 119 14.45 -15.76 11.87
CA ASP A 119 15.58 -15.39 11.02
C ASP A 119 15.15 -14.36 9.96
N TYR A 120 13.92 -14.50 9.45
CA TYR A 120 13.32 -13.65 8.42
C TYR A 120 11.84 -13.36 8.69
N VAL A 121 11.38 -12.26 8.12
CA VAL A 121 9.96 -11.95 7.90
C VAL A 121 9.64 -12.16 6.44
N ALA A 122 8.46 -12.69 6.14
CA ALA A 122 7.96 -12.79 4.77
C ALA A 122 6.57 -12.15 4.64
N THR A 123 6.26 -11.71 3.44
CA THR A 123 4.95 -11.17 3.07
C THR A 123 4.57 -11.58 1.66
N GLY A 124 3.27 -11.53 1.35
CA GLY A 124 2.74 -11.79 0.01
C GLY A 124 2.83 -10.58 -0.94
N HIS A 125 3.94 -9.82 -0.92
CA HIS A 125 4.15 -8.74 -1.88
C HIS A 125 4.77 -9.24 -3.18
N TYR A 126 4.32 -8.66 -4.29
CA TYR A 126 4.93 -8.81 -5.61
C TYR A 126 6.17 -7.90 -5.71
N ALA A 127 7.23 -8.31 -5.08
CA ALA A 127 8.56 -7.71 -5.13
C ALA A 127 9.58 -8.84 -5.03
N ARG A 128 10.84 -8.55 -5.34
CA ARG A 128 11.95 -9.50 -5.19
C ARG A 128 13.05 -8.87 -4.36
N VAL A 129 13.79 -9.69 -3.64
CA VAL A 129 14.97 -9.28 -2.91
C VAL A 129 16.09 -10.29 -3.15
N VAL A 130 17.28 -9.77 -3.42
CA VAL A 130 18.52 -10.56 -3.53
C VAL A 130 19.42 -10.15 -2.39
N HIS A 131 19.92 -11.15 -1.65
CA HIS A 131 20.87 -10.96 -0.56
C HIS A 131 22.23 -11.45 -1.03
N GLU A 132 23.21 -10.55 -1.05
CA GLU A 132 24.59 -10.84 -1.39
C GLU A 132 25.46 -10.61 -0.15
N GLU A 133 26.34 -11.55 0.16
CA GLU A 133 27.29 -11.40 1.26
C GLU A 133 28.63 -10.92 0.67
N ASP A 134 29.15 -9.82 1.21
CA ASP A 134 30.47 -9.30 0.81
C ASP A 134 31.60 -10.11 1.47
N GLU A 135 32.84 -9.82 1.07
CA GLU A 135 34.06 -10.49 1.57
C GLU A 135 34.25 -10.39 3.10
N ASN A 136 33.53 -9.44 3.74
CA ASN A 136 33.57 -9.21 5.19
C ASN A 136 32.35 -9.84 5.92
N GLY A 137 31.51 -10.61 5.22
CA GLY A 137 30.32 -11.21 5.78
C GLY A 137 29.14 -10.24 5.95
N LYS A 138 29.21 -9.02 5.38
CA LYS A 138 28.14 -8.05 5.43
C LYS A 138 27.13 -8.32 4.32
N ILE A 139 25.87 -8.48 4.68
CA ILE A 139 24.77 -8.67 3.73
C ILE A 139 24.39 -7.34 3.10
N LYS A 140 24.47 -7.26 1.77
CA LYS A 140 23.86 -6.23 0.94
C LYS A 140 22.59 -6.79 0.32
N SER A 141 21.50 -6.08 0.46
CA SER A 141 20.18 -6.50 -0.05
C SER A 141 19.72 -5.55 -1.14
N THR A 142 19.42 -6.10 -2.30
CA THR A 142 18.91 -5.34 -3.45
C THR A 142 17.47 -5.67 -3.70
N MET A 143 16.60 -4.66 -3.70
CA MET A 143 15.19 -4.83 -4.05
C MET A 143 15.01 -4.72 -5.55
N LEU A 144 14.32 -5.69 -6.13
CA LEU A 144 14.00 -5.75 -7.55
C LEU A 144 12.49 -5.75 -7.73
N ARG A 145 12.03 -5.28 -8.89
CA ARG A 145 10.60 -5.37 -9.26
C ARG A 145 10.13 -6.81 -9.29
N GLY A 146 8.87 -7.05 -8.95
CA GLY A 146 8.21 -8.32 -9.20
C GLY A 146 8.18 -8.64 -10.70
N VAL A 147 8.12 -9.93 -11.04
CA VAL A 147 8.03 -10.37 -12.44
C VAL A 147 6.72 -9.93 -13.09
N ASP A 148 5.63 -9.94 -12.33
CA ASP A 148 4.33 -9.44 -12.80
C ASP A 148 4.30 -7.91 -12.79
N ASN A 149 4.47 -7.30 -13.97
CA ASN A 149 4.46 -5.85 -14.14
C ASN A 149 3.14 -5.19 -13.73
N ASN A 150 2.01 -5.92 -13.80
CA ASN A 150 0.70 -5.39 -13.42
C ASN A 150 0.48 -5.42 -11.90
N LYS A 151 1.20 -6.31 -11.21
CA LYS A 151 1.08 -6.53 -9.76
C LYS A 151 2.29 -6.01 -8.98
N ASP A 152 3.36 -5.57 -9.64
CA ASP A 152 4.56 -5.05 -8.97
C ASP A 152 4.21 -4.04 -7.88
N GLN A 153 4.70 -4.31 -6.67
CA GLN A 153 4.41 -3.55 -5.45
C GLN A 153 5.65 -2.84 -4.88
N THR A 154 6.77 -2.81 -5.60
CA THR A 154 8.00 -2.16 -5.14
C THR A 154 7.80 -0.67 -4.86
N TYR A 155 6.87 -0.01 -5.55
CA TYR A 155 6.46 1.36 -5.25
C TYR A 155 6.07 1.55 -3.77
N PHE A 156 5.32 0.61 -3.21
CA PHE A 156 4.86 0.68 -1.82
C PHE A 156 5.93 0.31 -0.80
N LEU A 157 7.09 -0.17 -1.26
CA LEU A 157 8.23 -0.61 -0.44
C LEU A 157 9.41 0.38 -0.47
N CYS A 158 9.25 1.53 -1.15
CA CYS A 158 10.31 2.52 -1.37
C CYS A 158 10.91 3.13 -0.08
N GLN A 159 10.25 2.97 1.06
CA GLN A 159 10.71 3.48 2.36
C GLN A 159 11.44 2.45 3.22
N LEU A 160 11.73 1.26 2.69
CA LEU A 160 12.56 0.26 3.37
C LEU A 160 14.04 0.64 3.33
N ASN A 161 14.77 0.29 4.38
CA ASN A 161 16.21 0.45 4.46
C ASN A 161 16.95 -0.91 4.38
N GLN A 162 18.29 -0.89 4.37
CA GLN A 162 19.09 -2.10 4.27
C GLN A 162 18.91 -3.06 5.45
N GLU A 163 18.78 -2.54 6.66
CA GLU A 163 18.59 -3.36 7.86
C GLU A 163 17.27 -4.14 7.79
N GLN A 164 16.21 -3.46 7.40
CA GLN A 164 14.90 -4.07 7.20
C GLN A 164 14.93 -5.07 6.04
N LEU A 165 15.44 -4.63 4.89
CA LEU A 165 15.45 -5.44 3.68
C LEU A 165 16.28 -6.72 3.84
N GLY A 166 17.38 -6.68 4.60
CA GLY A 166 18.22 -7.84 4.91
C GLY A 166 17.52 -8.93 5.75
N LYS A 167 16.34 -8.64 6.28
CA LYS A 167 15.53 -9.57 7.07
C LYS A 167 14.21 -9.95 6.41
N VAL A 168 14.02 -9.60 5.14
CA VAL A 168 12.73 -9.76 4.44
C VAL A 168 12.83 -10.73 3.27
N LEU A 169 11.79 -11.53 3.09
CA LEU A 169 11.59 -12.40 1.93
C LEU A 169 10.26 -12.05 1.25
N PHE A 170 10.26 -12.11 -0.08
CA PHE A 170 9.08 -11.94 -0.93
C PHE A 170 8.87 -13.20 -1.79
N PRO A 171 8.27 -14.26 -1.24
CA PRO A 171 8.26 -15.58 -1.87
C PRO A 171 7.55 -15.64 -3.22
N ILE A 172 6.59 -14.73 -3.44
CA ILE A 172 5.77 -14.71 -4.66
C ILE A 172 6.28 -13.78 -5.75
N GLY A 173 7.36 -13.04 -5.50
CA GLY A 173 7.85 -12.00 -6.40
C GLY A 173 8.34 -12.51 -7.77
N ASP A 174 8.70 -13.78 -7.86
CA ASP A 174 9.14 -14.45 -9.11
C ASP A 174 7.98 -15.09 -9.90
N TYR A 175 6.74 -14.84 -9.50
CA TYR A 175 5.56 -15.42 -10.11
C TYR A 175 4.57 -14.38 -10.61
N GLU A 176 3.92 -14.67 -11.73
CA GLU A 176 2.77 -13.91 -12.18
C GLU A 176 1.50 -14.33 -11.42
N LYS A 177 0.54 -13.42 -11.29
CA LYS A 177 -0.71 -13.66 -10.55
C LYS A 177 -1.49 -14.90 -11.00
N PRO A 178 -1.62 -15.21 -12.30
CA PRO A 178 -2.26 -16.45 -12.75
C PRO A 178 -1.59 -17.70 -12.15
N LYS A 179 -0.25 -17.71 -12.09
CA LYS A 179 0.50 -18.83 -11.52
C LYS A 179 0.27 -18.98 -10.01
N ILE A 180 0.17 -17.87 -9.28
CA ILE A 180 -0.19 -17.89 -7.86
C ILE A 180 -1.58 -18.52 -7.65
N ARG A 181 -2.55 -18.18 -8.49
CA ARG A 181 -3.88 -18.80 -8.41
C ARG A 181 -3.86 -20.30 -8.76
N GLU A 182 -3.10 -20.68 -9.79
CA GLU A 182 -2.90 -22.11 -10.14
C GLU A 182 -2.31 -22.90 -8.96
N ILE A 183 -1.30 -22.36 -8.27
CA ILE A 183 -0.73 -22.99 -7.07
C ILE A 183 -1.79 -23.11 -5.98
N ALA A 184 -2.54 -22.05 -5.71
CA ALA A 184 -3.59 -22.06 -4.69
C ALA A 184 -4.68 -23.10 -4.99
N GLU A 185 -5.08 -23.26 -6.25
CA GLU A 185 -6.03 -24.27 -6.70
C GLU A 185 -5.46 -25.69 -6.60
N LYS A 186 -4.22 -25.90 -7.02
CA LYS A 186 -3.52 -27.20 -6.90
C LYS A 186 -3.48 -27.70 -5.45
N TYR A 187 -3.29 -26.78 -4.50
CA TYR A 187 -3.30 -27.12 -3.07
C TYR A 187 -4.70 -27.06 -2.44
N ASN A 188 -5.75 -26.81 -3.24
CA ASN A 188 -7.14 -26.67 -2.76
C ASN A 188 -7.29 -25.69 -1.59
N LEU A 189 -6.57 -24.56 -1.63
CA LEU A 189 -6.65 -23.56 -0.57
C LEU A 189 -8.04 -22.90 -0.53
N ALA A 190 -8.58 -22.68 0.66
CA ALA A 190 -9.86 -21.98 0.84
C ALA A 190 -9.84 -20.57 0.18
N THR A 191 -8.68 -19.94 0.11
CA THR A 191 -8.46 -18.62 -0.47
C THR A 191 -8.27 -18.59 -1.99
N ALA A 192 -8.22 -19.75 -2.69
CA ALA A 192 -7.88 -19.84 -4.12
C ALA A 192 -8.77 -18.96 -5.01
N LYS A 193 -10.08 -18.89 -4.71
CA LYS A 193 -11.08 -18.11 -5.44
C LYS A 193 -11.38 -16.74 -4.82
N LYS A 194 -10.71 -16.40 -3.69
CA LYS A 194 -10.92 -15.12 -3.03
C LYS A 194 -10.45 -13.99 -3.95
N LYS A 195 -11.27 -12.91 -4.05
CA LYS A 195 -10.90 -11.72 -4.81
C LYS A 195 -9.70 -11.03 -4.16
N ASP A 196 -8.89 -10.35 -4.98
CA ASP A 196 -7.82 -9.52 -4.46
C ASP A 196 -8.41 -8.41 -3.60
N SER A 197 -7.79 -8.13 -2.47
CA SER A 197 -8.16 -6.98 -1.65
C SER A 197 -7.85 -5.70 -2.41
N THR A 198 -8.83 -4.82 -2.50
CA THR A 198 -8.71 -3.47 -3.07
C THR A 198 -9.06 -2.45 -1.97
N GLY A 199 -8.66 -1.20 -2.15
CA GLY A 199 -8.84 -0.16 -1.14
C GLY A 199 -7.60 0.06 -0.25
N ILE A 200 -7.79 0.80 0.85
CA ILE A 200 -6.71 1.14 1.78
C ILE A 200 -6.33 -0.10 2.61
N CYS A 201 -5.04 -0.35 2.72
CA CYS A 201 -4.48 -1.50 3.45
C CYS A 201 -5.09 -1.60 4.88
N PHE A 202 -5.68 -2.75 5.19
CA PHE A 202 -6.39 -3.09 6.44
C PHE A 202 -7.71 -2.36 6.70
N ILE A 203 -8.03 -1.28 6.00
CA ILE A 203 -9.32 -0.57 6.11
C ILE A 203 -10.33 -1.15 5.11
N GLY A 204 -9.83 -1.63 3.96
CA GLY A 204 -10.62 -2.27 2.91
C GLY A 204 -11.33 -1.31 1.97
N GLU A 205 -12.25 -1.87 1.16
CA GLU A 205 -13.09 -1.09 0.24
C GLU A 205 -14.21 -0.38 0.99
N ARG A 206 -14.26 0.94 0.83
CA ARG A 206 -15.29 1.79 1.43
C ARG A 206 -15.61 2.95 0.50
N ASN A 207 -16.79 3.54 0.67
CA ASN A 207 -17.02 4.87 0.13
C ASN A 207 -16.04 5.84 0.81
N PHE A 208 -15.01 6.21 0.06
CA PHE A 208 -13.91 7.00 0.57
C PHE A 208 -14.35 8.34 1.17
N ASN A 209 -15.29 9.03 0.51
CA ASN A 209 -15.78 10.32 0.96
C ASN A 209 -16.55 10.20 2.28
N GLU A 210 -17.36 9.18 2.40
CA GLU A 210 -18.13 8.90 3.62
C GLU A 210 -17.22 8.48 4.77
N PHE A 211 -16.24 7.62 4.50
CA PHE A 211 -15.25 7.23 5.49
C PHE A 211 -14.44 8.44 6.00
N LEU A 212 -13.89 9.24 5.08
CA LEU A 212 -13.04 10.37 5.45
C LEU A 212 -13.83 11.47 6.20
N SER A 213 -15.12 11.66 5.86
CA SER A 213 -15.99 12.67 6.50
C SER A 213 -16.20 12.42 7.99
N LYS A 214 -16.07 11.17 8.46
CA LYS A 214 -16.16 10.82 9.89
C LYS A 214 -15.02 11.41 10.72
N TYR A 215 -13.86 11.63 10.08
CA TYR A 215 -12.63 12.07 10.75
C TYR A 215 -12.23 13.50 10.41
N LEU A 216 -12.60 13.96 9.22
CA LEU A 216 -12.30 15.30 8.74
C LEU A 216 -13.59 16.00 8.33
N PRO A 217 -14.01 17.04 9.06
CA PRO A 217 -15.18 17.81 8.66
C PRO A 217 -14.92 18.49 7.31
N ALA A 218 -15.74 18.18 6.34
CA ALA A 218 -15.66 18.73 5.00
C ALA A 218 -16.20 20.18 4.99
N LYS A 219 -15.43 21.09 4.41
CA LYS A 219 -15.88 22.47 4.15
C LYS A 219 -16.10 22.65 2.66
N GLY A 220 -17.36 22.82 2.24
CA GLY A 220 -17.70 23.12 0.85
C GLY A 220 -17.15 24.47 0.41
N GLY A 221 -16.87 24.61 -0.89
CA GLY A 221 -16.34 25.83 -1.49
C GLY A 221 -16.62 25.89 -2.98
N ASP A 222 -16.00 26.84 -3.66
CA ASP A 222 -16.19 27.06 -5.09
C ASP A 222 -15.29 26.17 -5.95
N ILE A 223 -15.84 25.66 -7.05
CA ILE A 223 -15.06 25.14 -8.16
C ILE A 223 -14.91 26.28 -9.17
N VAL A 224 -13.67 26.65 -9.47
CA VAL A 224 -13.35 27.75 -10.39
C VAL A 224 -12.49 27.28 -11.54
N ASN A 225 -12.61 27.95 -12.69
CA ASN A 225 -11.64 27.74 -13.77
C ASN A 225 -10.36 28.58 -13.50
N ILE A 226 -9.36 28.41 -14.38
CA ILE A 226 -8.07 29.13 -14.29
C ILE A 226 -8.19 30.64 -14.38
N GLN A 227 -9.30 31.19 -14.87
CA GLN A 227 -9.60 32.63 -14.90
C GLN A 227 -10.35 33.11 -13.65
N GLY A 228 -10.62 32.22 -12.68
CA GLY A 228 -11.35 32.53 -11.46
C GLY A 228 -12.87 32.54 -11.60
N LYS A 229 -13.43 32.17 -12.74
CA LYS A 229 -14.88 32.07 -12.94
C LYS A 229 -15.43 30.85 -12.17
N VAL A 230 -16.47 31.07 -11.37
CA VAL A 230 -17.15 30.01 -10.61
C VAL A 230 -17.97 29.13 -11.56
N LEU A 231 -17.74 27.82 -11.49
CA LEU A 231 -18.40 26.78 -12.30
C LEU A 231 -19.35 25.92 -11.48
N GLY A 232 -19.15 25.84 -10.17
CA GLY A 232 -19.94 24.98 -9.29
C GLY A 232 -19.45 25.03 -7.85
N LYS A 233 -19.87 24.04 -7.06
CA LYS A 233 -19.48 23.88 -5.65
C LYS A 233 -18.88 22.50 -5.44
N HIS A 234 -17.81 22.44 -4.62
CA HIS A 234 -17.25 21.19 -4.13
C HIS A 234 -17.69 20.92 -2.69
N HIS A 235 -17.59 19.67 -2.27
CA HIS A 235 -17.99 19.23 -0.92
C HIS A 235 -16.83 19.24 0.10
N GLY A 236 -15.62 19.54 -0.34
CA GLY A 236 -14.40 19.60 0.47
C GLY A 236 -13.17 19.31 -0.38
N LEU A 237 -12.13 20.18 -0.31
CA LEU A 237 -10.91 20.05 -1.13
C LEU A 237 -10.17 18.72 -0.94
N MET A 238 -10.32 18.11 0.23
CA MET A 238 -9.69 16.82 0.55
C MET A 238 -10.20 15.65 -0.30
N TYR A 239 -11.38 15.74 -0.89
CA TYR A 239 -11.94 14.69 -1.73
C TYR A 239 -11.43 14.70 -3.18
N TYR A 240 -10.59 15.66 -3.52
CA TYR A 240 -10.08 15.81 -4.88
C TYR A 240 -8.57 15.64 -4.93
N THR A 241 -8.08 15.13 -6.05
CA THR A 241 -6.66 14.94 -6.32
C THR A 241 -6.30 15.68 -7.60
N ILE A 242 -5.10 16.26 -7.67
CA ILE A 242 -4.58 16.87 -8.91
C ILE A 242 -4.58 15.80 -10.03
N GLY A 243 -5.05 16.17 -11.21
CA GLY A 243 -5.25 15.27 -12.35
C GLY A 243 -6.59 14.52 -12.34
N GLN A 244 -7.38 14.64 -11.26
CA GLN A 244 -8.69 13.97 -11.21
C GLN A 244 -9.61 14.47 -12.33
N ARG A 245 -10.27 13.51 -13.02
CA ARG A 245 -11.23 13.77 -14.09
C ARG A 245 -12.67 13.45 -13.68
N LYS A 246 -12.86 12.33 -12.96
CA LYS A 246 -14.21 11.85 -12.61
C LYS A 246 -14.63 12.39 -11.24
N GLY A 247 -15.96 12.58 -11.05
CA GLY A 247 -16.50 12.94 -9.74
C GLY A 247 -16.29 14.39 -9.32
N ILE A 248 -15.92 15.30 -10.26
CA ILE A 248 -15.74 16.73 -9.95
C ILE A 248 -17.08 17.41 -9.67
N GLY A 249 -18.19 16.90 -10.24
CA GLY A 249 -19.53 17.43 -10.00
C GLY A 249 -19.92 18.64 -10.86
N ILE A 250 -19.08 18.99 -11.86
CA ILE A 250 -19.41 19.98 -12.88
C ILE A 250 -19.87 19.22 -14.15
N GLY A 251 -21.13 19.43 -14.52
CA GLY A 251 -21.69 18.92 -15.76
C GLY A 251 -21.20 19.71 -16.99
N ASN A 252 -21.80 19.47 -18.15
CA ASN A 252 -21.63 20.30 -19.32
C ASN A 252 -22.10 21.72 -19.00
N THR A 253 -21.16 22.62 -18.74
CA THR A 253 -21.48 24.05 -18.62
C THR A 253 -21.90 24.59 -20.00
N LYS A 254 -22.88 25.50 -20.04
CA LYS A 254 -23.38 26.11 -21.30
C LYS A 254 -22.28 26.72 -22.18
N GLU A 255 -21.12 26.98 -21.61
CA GLU A 255 -19.95 27.61 -22.26
C GLU A 255 -18.78 26.62 -22.41
N GLY A 256 -18.97 25.34 -22.06
CA GLY A 256 -17.92 24.33 -22.16
C GLY A 256 -17.74 23.81 -23.58
N THR A 257 -16.52 23.38 -23.91
CA THR A 257 -16.17 22.77 -25.20
C THR A 257 -16.71 21.35 -25.38
N GLY A 258 -17.40 20.79 -24.35
CA GLY A 258 -17.79 19.39 -24.31
C GLY A 258 -16.68 18.43 -23.88
N GLU A 259 -15.46 18.92 -23.73
CA GLU A 259 -14.32 18.14 -23.27
C GLU A 259 -14.34 17.90 -21.74
N PRO A 260 -13.61 16.91 -21.23
CA PRO A 260 -13.59 16.61 -19.81
C PRO A 260 -12.89 17.71 -18.99
N TRP A 261 -13.35 17.87 -17.74
CA TRP A 261 -12.71 18.72 -16.75
C TRP A 261 -11.63 17.95 -15.97
N PHE A 262 -10.56 18.65 -15.60
CA PHE A 262 -9.47 18.13 -14.80
C PHE A 262 -9.15 19.06 -13.63
N VAL A 263 -8.90 18.50 -12.46
CA VAL A 263 -8.39 19.26 -11.31
C VAL A 263 -6.93 19.60 -11.56
N VAL A 264 -6.58 20.87 -11.52
CA VAL A 264 -5.20 21.34 -11.72
C VAL A 264 -4.56 21.91 -10.46
N ASP A 265 -5.36 22.42 -9.52
CA ASP A 265 -4.84 22.95 -8.27
C ASP A 265 -5.91 23.04 -7.17
N LYS A 266 -5.49 23.33 -5.93
CA LYS A 266 -6.32 23.55 -4.75
C LYS A 266 -5.85 24.80 -4.02
N ASP A 267 -6.62 25.88 -4.04
CA ASP A 267 -6.38 27.04 -3.21
C ASP A 267 -6.98 26.82 -1.82
N LEU A 268 -6.13 26.45 -0.86
CA LEU A 268 -6.56 26.15 0.51
C LEU A 268 -7.01 27.41 1.27
N GLU A 269 -6.45 28.58 0.98
CA GLU A 269 -6.78 29.83 1.66
C GLU A 269 -8.17 30.31 1.26
N LYS A 270 -8.46 30.29 -0.05
CA LYS A 270 -9.77 30.67 -0.59
C LYS A 270 -10.80 29.54 -0.55
N ASN A 271 -10.36 28.32 -0.22
CA ASN A 271 -11.18 27.10 -0.28
C ASN A 271 -11.77 26.89 -1.68
N GLN A 272 -10.93 26.97 -2.72
CA GLN A 272 -11.32 26.84 -4.12
C GLN A 272 -10.65 25.64 -4.78
N LEU A 273 -11.43 24.89 -5.55
CA LEU A 273 -10.94 23.83 -6.44
C LEU A 273 -10.74 24.40 -7.83
N ILE A 274 -9.51 24.39 -8.32
CA ILE A 274 -9.15 24.97 -9.61
C ILE A 274 -9.17 23.87 -10.66
N VAL A 275 -9.92 24.10 -11.75
CA VAL A 275 -10.10 23.13 -12.83
C VAL A 275 -9.84 23.73 -14.21
N THR A 276 -9.42 22.89 -15.16
CA THR A 276 -9.31 23.22 -16.57
C THR A 276 -10.13 22.25 -17.41
N GLN A 277 -10.56 22.67 -18.60
CA GLN A 277 -11.30 21.84 -19.54
C GLN A 277 -10.45 21.52 -20.77
N GLY A 278 -10.43 20.27 -21.19
CA GLY A 278 -9.77 19.79 -22.42
C GLY A 278 -8.25 19.83 -22.34
N ASP A 279 -7.67 21.02 -22.38
CA ASP A 279 -6.21 21.19 -22.26
C ASP A 279 -5.72 20.81 -20.86
N ASN A 280 -4.91 19.76 -20.82
CA ASN A 280 -4.28 19.26 -19.61
C ASN A 280 -2.81 19.68 -19.47
N SER A 281 -2.34 20.63 -20.27
CA SER A 281 -0.95 21.13 -20.28
C SER A 281 -0.50 21.61 -18.88
N LEU A 282 -1.43 22.15 -18.10
CA LEU A 282 -1.20 22.59 -16.71
C LEU A 282 -0.91 21.45 -15.73
N LEU A 283 -1.15 20.21 -16.12
CA LEU A 283 -0.80 19.02 -15.33
C LEU A 283 0.65 18.56 -15.57
N TYR A 284 1.33 19.12 -16.56
CA TYR A 284 2.72 18.79 -16.87
C TYR A 284 3.66 19.83 -16.26
N SER A 285 4.72 19.36 -15.64
CA SER A 285 5.78 20.21 -15.08
C SER A 285 7.14 19.79 -15.65
N LYS A 286 8.08 20.74 -15.73
CA LYS A 286 9.46 20.48 -16.17
C LYS A 286 10.34 19.85 -15.10
N GLY A 287 9.86 19.82 -13.89
CA GLY A 287 10.59 19.29 -12.73
C GLY A 287 9.72 19.21 -11.49
N LEU A 288 10.23 18.50 -10.49
CA LEU A 288 9.65 18.40 -9.16
C LEU A 288 10.73 18.54 -8.10
N VAL A 289 10.35 18.94 -6.92
CA VAL A 289 11.21 18.91 -5.73
C VAL A 289 10.70 17.80 -4.82
N ALA A 290 11.59 16.84 -4.50
CA ALA A 290 11.31 15.80 -3.53
C ALA A 290 12.08 16.06 -2.23
N THR A 291 11.46 15.80 -1.09
CA THR A 291 12.07 15.84 0.24
C THR A 291 12.03 14.46 0.89
N ASP A 292 12.79 14.28 1.95
CA ASP A 292 12.84 13.02 2.73
C ASP A 292 13.14 11.79 1.87
N PHE A 293 14.09 11.94 0.95
CA PHE A 293 14.46 10.87 0.01
C PHE A 293 15.09 9.69 0.75
N ASN A 294 14.59 8.49 0.51
CA ASN A 294 15.13 7.25 1.07
C ASN A 294 15.88 6.46 -0.01
N PHE A 295 17.21 6.37 0.12
CA PHE A 295 18.03 5.47 -0.70
C PHE A 295 18.19 4.13 0.01
N ILE A 296 17.68 3.05 -0.61
CA ILE A 296 17.85 1.70 -0.05
C ILE A 296 19.33 1.32 0.00
N ASN A 297 20.09 1.69 -1.04
CA ASN A 297 21.55 1.47 -1.14
C ASN A 297 22.27 2.81 -1.29
N PRO A 298 22.45 3.59 -0.22
CA PRO A 298 23.03 4.94 -0.33
C PRO A 298 24.46 4.96 -0.83
N GLY A 299 25.25 3.90 -0.60
CA GLY A 299 26.64 3.79 -1.07
C GLY A 299 26.81 3.65 -2.59
N ASP A 300 25.72 3.32 -3.30
CA ASP A 300 25.75 3.11 -4.77
C ASP A 300 25.31 4.37 -5.54
N VAL A 301 25.06 5.49 -4.84
CA VAL A 301 24.45 6.68 -5.45
C VAL A 301 25.51 7.77 -5.65
N SER A 302 25.63 8.23 -6.89
CA SER A 302 26.37 9.43 -7.25
C SER A 302 25.46 10.43 -7.97
N PHE A 303 25.73 11.73 -7.84
CA PHE A 303 24.94 12.78 -8.45
C PHE A 303 25.72 13.48 -9.59
N PRO A 304 25.05 13.88 -10.69
CA PRO A 304 23.61 13.69 -10.99
C PRO A 304 23.29 12.20 -11.25
N LEU A 305 22.10 11.75 -10.79
CA LEU A 305 21.61 10.40 -10.98
C LEU A 305 20.56 10.34 -12.07
N GLU A 306 20.79 9.59 -13.13
CA GLU A 306 19.77 9.26 -14.11
C GLU A 306 18.89 8.12 -13.60
N CYS A 307 17.58 8.34 -13.54
CA CYS A 307 16.64 7.36 -13.01
C CYS A 307 15.25 7.49 -13.66
N THR A 308 14.45 6.45 -13.49
CA THR A 308 13.02 6.51 -13.81
C THR A 308 12.23 6.78 -12.54
N VAL A 309 11.17 7.57 -12.66
CA VAL A 309 10.31 7.95 -11.54
C VAL A 309 8.89 7.45 -11.80
N LYS A 310 8.23 6.96 -10.75
CA LYS A 310 6.80 6.59 -10.77
C LYS A 310 6.05 7.52 -9.81
N PHE A 311 4.98 8.15 -10.32
CA PHE A 311 4.08 9.02 -9.59
C PHE A 311 2.79 8.29 -9.24
#